data_c990c96c4db3dbc01eb95b9eae975e6f
#
_entry.id   c990c96c4db3dbc01eb95b9eae975e6f
#
_cell.length_a   1.000
_cell.length_b   1.000
_cell.length_c   1.000
_cell.angle_alpha   90.00
_cell.angle_beta   90.00
_cell.angle_gamma   90.00
#
_symmetry.space_group_name_H-M   'P 1'
#
loop_
_entity.id
_entity.type
_entity.pdbx_description
1 polymer ?
#
loop_
_entity_poly.entity_id
_entity_poly.type
_entity_poly.pdbx_seq_one_letter_code
_entity_poly.pdbx_strand_id
1 'polypeptide(L)'
;AKQAQSRLKALSKLKTISLPKERALKEIRFPDPEELASPLVAIEDGSTGYNKKAVLTKLNLRIDFGDKIALLGKNGEGKSTLSKLLADRISLLDGSLTKSSKLRIGYFSQHQTDELRKNETPFEHLSRARPNKSVSERKKILGGFGIGSDQSELKVSAISGGQKARLLLLLATLDNPHLLILDEPTNHLDIESREALIEALTKFSGAVVLVSHDFHLLSLVSDKLWLVKNGSVRPYEEDLESYRTHILIKKPRNKSKVPKNSADKKEFQKKILVHKSELKKCEDRLDKLLSMKNKVENILSDKNLYLDKKVEELEKWNKKFAEIEEAIKRAESLWMQAQQNLDDIENAAV
;
A
#
# COMPACT_ATOMS: atom_id res chain seq x y z
N ALA A 1 -46.66 32.28 27.12
CA ALA A 1 -47.06 31.17 26.26
C ALA A 1 -46.64 31.35 24.78
N LYS A 2 -46.87 32.54 24.14
CA LYS A 2 -46.56 32.76 22.71
C LYS A 2 -45.05 32.67 22.37
N GLN A 3 -44.14 33.14 23.24
CA GLN A 3 -42.69 33.05 23.02
C GLN A 3 -42.17 31.61 23.11
N ALA A 4 -42.74 30.76 23.98
CA ALA A 4 -42.34 29.35 24.06
C ALA A 4 -42.74 28.55 22.82
N GLN A 5 -43.93 28.82 22.27
CA GLN A 5 -44.39 28.21 21.03
C GLN A 5 -43.57 28.66 19.80
N SER A 6 -43.13 29.92 19.77
CA SER A 6 -42.23 30.44 18.69
C SER A 6 -40.88 29.77 18.75
N ARG A 7 -40.30 29.54 19.95
CA ARG A 7 -39.02 28.82 20.13
C ARG A 7 -39.13 27.35 19.80
N LEU A 8 -40.25 26.70 20.12
CA LEU A 8 -40.51 25.31 19.71
C LEU A 8 -40.62 25.16 18.18
N LYS A 9 -41.27 26.10 17.49
CA LYS A 9 -41.35 26.16 16.05
C LYS A 9 -39.98 26.45 15.39
N ALA A 10 -39.12 27.25 16.03
CA ALA A 10 -37.77 27.49 15.57
C ALA A 10 -36.90 26.23 15.72
N LEU A 11 -37.00 25.51 16.84
CA LEU A 11 -36.34 24.22 17.11
C LEU A 11 -36.79 23.12 16.14
N SER A 12 -38.06 23.05 15.78
CA SER A 12 -38.57 22.06 14.81
C SER A 12 -38.16 22.34 13.35
N LYS A 13 -37.73 23.59 13.06
CA LYS A 13 -37.19 23.98 11.75
C LYS A 13 -35.66 23.81 11.65
N LEU A 14 -34.96 23.58 12.76
CA LEU A 14 -33.58 23.18 12.74
C LEU A 14 -33.54 21.77 12.15
N LYS A 15 -33.15 21.65 10.87
CA LYS A 15 -32.73 20.37 10.30
C LYS A 15 -31.66 19.86 11.25
N THR A 16 -31.92 18.72 11.88
CA THR A 16 -30.87 17.98 12.56
C THR A 16 -29.71 17.86 11.58
N ILE A 17 -28.63 18.60 11.87
CA ILE A 17 -27.36 18.38 11.20
C ILE A 17 -27.00 16.97 11.63
N SER A 18 -27.31 15.98 10.78
CA SER A 18 -26.71 14.69 10.92
C SER A 18 -25.21 14.96 10.90
N LEU A 19 -24.53 14.70 12.02
CA LEU A 19 -23.08 14.57 12.03
C LEU A 19 -22.74 13.79 10.76
N PRO A 20 -21.72 14.22 9.95
CA PRO A 20 -21.29 13.42 8.83
C PRO A 20 -21.19 12.01 9.40
N LYS A 21 -21.97 11.06 8.88
CA LYS A 21 -21.79 9.66 9.25
C LYS A 21 -20.29 9.49 9.19
N GLU A 22 -19.66 9.15 10.34
CA GLU A 22 -18.28 8.70 10.33
C GLU A 22 -18.20 7.83 9.10
N ARG A 23 -17.46 8.26 8.08
CA ARG A 23 -17.26 7.46 6.89
C ARG A 23 -16.67 6.19 7.46
N ALA A 24 -17.47 5.15 7.55
CA ALA A 24 -17.03 3.87 8.06
C ALA A 24 -15.76 3.59 7.25
N LEU A 25 -14.62 3.66 7.93
CA LEU A 25 -13.33 3.32 7.33
C LEU A 25 -13.58 2.04 6.57
N LYS A 26 -13.28 2.03 5.29
CA LYS A 26 -13.54 0.86 4.44
C LYS A 26 -12.66 -0.26 4.97
N GLU A 27 -13.20 -0.97 5.94
CA GLU A 27 -12.49 -2.01 6.70
C GLU A 27 -11.97 -3.08 5.74
N ILE A 28 -10.68 -3.38 5.82
CA ILE A 28 -10.10 -4.57 5.20
C ILE A 28 -9.93 -5.58 6.32
N ARG A 29 -10.51 -6.78 6.17
CA ARG A 29 -10.38 -7.87 7.13
C ARG A 29 -9.75 -9.07 6.48
N PHE A 30 -8.54 -9.39 6.88
CA PHE A 30 -7.92 -10.65 6.49
C PHE A 30 -8.46 -11.79 7.34
N PRO A 31 -8.72 -12.95 6.76
CA PRO A 31 -9.09 -14.13 7.50
C PRO A 31 -7.88 -14.67 8.27
N ASP A 32 -8.06 -15.00 9.53
CA ASP A 32 -7.00 -15.61 10.36
C ASP A 32 -6.78 -17.07 9.96
N PRO A 33 -5.52 -17.47 9.70
CA PRO A 33 -5.16 -18.86 9.46
C PRO A 33 -5.13 -19.66 10.77
N GLU A 34 -5.24 -20.98 10.65
CA GLU A 34 -4.90 -21.88 11.75
C GLU A 34 -3.39 -21.81 12.05
N GLU A 35 -3.04 -21.87 13.33
CA GLU A 35 -1.63 -21.88 13.73
C GLU A 35 -0.91 -23.13 13.21
N LEU A 36 0.26 -22.94 12.62
CA LEU A 36 1.15 -24.01 12.18
C LEU A 36 2.44 -24.01 12.99
N ALA A 37 2.98 -25.21 13.19
CA ALA A 37 4.29 -25.36 13.81
C ALA A 37 5.39 -24.67 12.97
N SER A 38 6.27 -23.96 13.65
CA SER A 38 7.44 -23.32 13.05
C SER A 38 8.59 -24.32 12.80
N PRO A 39 9.40 -24.13 11.75
CA PRO A 39 9.34 -23.02 10.79
C PRO A 39 8.26 -23.22 9.72
N LEU A 40 7.65 -22.13 9.25
CA LEU A 40 6.79 -22.15 8.06
C LEU A 40 7.61 -22.35 6.79
N VAL A 41 8.76 -21.65 6.71
CA VAL A 41 9.72 -21.72 5.61
C VAL A 41 11.13 -21.66 6.17
N ALA A 42 12.01 -22.55 5.69
CA ALA A 42 13.45 -22.51 5.95
C ALA A 42 14.21 -22.67 4.63
N ILE A 43 15.22 -21.85 4.44
CA ILE A 43 16.14 -21.89 3.29
C ILE A 43 17.55 -22.06 3.84
N GLU A 44 18.29 -23.04 3.34
CA GLU A 44 19.68 -23.33 3.72
C GLU A 44 20.55 -23.29 2.47
N ASP A 45 21.57 -22.42 2.51
CA ASP A 45 22.55 -22.14 1.45
C ASP A 45 21.92 -21.94 0.05
N GLY A 46 20.69 -21.40 0.04
CA GLY A 46 19.88 -21.27 -1.15
C GLY A 46 20.44 -20.25 -2.16
N SER A 47 20.29 -20.57 -3.44
CA SER A 47 20.55 -19.63 -4.54
C SER A 47 19.35 -19.60 -5.47
N THR A 48 18.97 -18.41 -5.95
CA THR A 48 17.82 -18.24 -6.85
C THR A 48 18.05 -17.13 -7.87
N GLY A 49 17.35 -17.20 -8.99
CA GLY A 49 17.46 -16.24 -10.07
C GLY A 49 16.70 -16.65 -11.31
N TYR A 50 17.11 -16.12 -12.47
CA TYR A 50 16.45 -16.32 -13.75
C TYR A 50 17.43 -16.89 -14.79
N ASN A 51 16.95 -17.75 -15.68
CA ASN A 51 17.74 -18.29 -16.79
C ASN A 51 19.11 -18.87 -16.35
N LYS A 52 19.13 -19.62 -15.24
CA LYS A 52 20.34 -20.17 -14.61
C LYS A 52 21.34 -19.12 -14.09
N LYS A 53 21.00 -17.83 -14.13
CA LYS A 53 21.82 -16.77 -13.55
C LYS A 53 21.31 -16.46 -12.15
N ALA A 54 22.14 -16.70 -11.14
CA ALA A 54 21.79 -16.39 -9.77
C ALA A 54 21.71 -14.86 -9.56
N VAL A 55 20.62 -14.40 -8.93
CA VAL A 55 20.40 -13.05 -8.48
C VAL A 55 20.67 -12.95 -6.97
N LEU A 56 20.23 -13.97 -6.23
CA LEU A 56 20.46 -14.11 -4.79
C LEU A 56 21.20 -15.41 -4.54
N THR A 57 22.18 -15.37 -3.63
CA THR A 57 23.04 -16.51 -3.28
C THR A 57 23.24 -16.59 -1.77
N LYS A 58 23.59 -17.78 -1.28
CA LYS A 58 23.85 -18.05 0.13
C LYS A 58 22.72 -17.57 1.04
N LEU A 59 21.49 -17.90 0.63
CA LEU A 59 20.30 -17.58 1.42
C LEU A 59 20.21 -18.55 2.59
N ASN A 60 20.29 -18.04 3.81
CA ASN A 60 20.04 -18.75 5.06
C ASN A 60 18.95 -17.98 5.79
N LEU A 61 17.69 -18.38 5.61
CA LEU A 61 16.52 -17.64 6.03
C LEU A 61 15.52 -18.56 6.70
N ARG A 62 14.85 -18.05 7.73
CA ARG A 62 13.80 -18.75 8.45
C ARG A 62 12.62 -17.81 8.68
N ILE A 63 11.42 -18.32 8.40
CA ILE A 63 10.16 -17.62 8.66
C ILE A 63 9.35 -18.51 9.59
N ASP A 64 8.99 -17.96 10.74
CA ASP A 64 8.13 -18.61 11.72
C ASP A 64 6.70 -18.04 11.65
N PHE A 65 5.74 -18.76 12.24
CA PHE A 65 4.36 -18.28 12.32
C PHE A 65 4.29 -16.96 13.11
N GLY A 66 3.52 -16.00 12.61
CA GLY A 66 3.38 -14.68 13.22
C GLY A 66 4.48 -13.68 12.86
N ASP A 67 5.57 -14.08 12.20
CA ASP A 67 6.65 -13.15 11.81
C ASP A 67 6.15 -12.03 10.89
N LYS A 68 6.52 -10.78 11.18
CA LYS A 68 6.28 -9.61 10.35
C LYS A 68 7.59 -9.06 9.81
N ILE A 69 7.93 -9.40 8.58
CA ILE A 69 9.25 -9.16 8.01
C ILE A 69 9.18 -8.09 6.93
N ALA A 70 9.95 -6.99 7.07
CA ALA A 70 10.16 -6.03 6.00
C ALA A 70 11.42 -6.36 5.20
N LEU A 71 11.29 -6.38 3.86
CA LEU A 71 12.45 -6.52 2.96
C LEU A 71 12.96 -5.13 2.57
N LEU A 72 14.12 -4.79 3.07
CA LEU A 72 14.82 -3.54 2.80
C LEU A 72 15.86 -3.75 1.68
N GLY A 73 16.15 -2.72 0.92
CA GLY A 73 17.17 -2.77 -0.15
C GLY A 73 16.82 -1.84 -1.30
N LYS A 74 17.81 -1.51 -2.12
CA LYS A 74 17.61 -0.69 -3.32
C LYS A 74 16.81 -1.44 -4.39
N ASN A 75 16.25 -0.70 -5.34
CA ASN A 75 15.62 -1.31 -6.50
C ASN A 75 16.66 -2.11 -7.31
N GLY A 76 16.25 -3.30 -7.79
CA GLY A 76 17.13 -4.20 -8.51
C GLY A 76 18.02 -5.11 -7.65
N GLU A 77 18.05 -4.98 -6.31
CA GLU A 77 18.86 -5.83 -5.42
C GLU A 77 18.29 -7.24 -5.23
N GLY A 78 17.08 -7.54 -5.74
CA GLY A 78 16.50 -8.89 -5.67
C GLY A 78 15.35 -9.06 -4.67
N LYS A 79 14.75 -7.98 -4.13
CA LYS A 79 13.60 -8.06 -3.22
C LYS A 79 12.43 -8.85 -3.83
N SER A 80 11.99 -8.46 -5.03
CA SER A 80 10.90 -9.17 -5.73
C SER A 80 11.31 -10.59 -6.18
N THR A 81 12.60 -10.85 -6.38
CA THR A 81 13.09 -12.22 -6.64
C THR A 81 12.90 -13.09 -5.41
N LEU A 82 13.25 -12.58 -4.21
CA LEU A 82 13.00 -13.32 -2.96
C LEU A 82 11.50 -13.54 -2.73
N SER A 83 10.68 -12.50 -2.92
CA SER A 83 9.22 -12.60 -2.79
C SER A 83 8.64 -13.67 -3.72
N LYS A 84 9.10 -13.74 -4.97
CA LYS A 84 8.68 -14.76 -5.94
C LYS A 84 9.16 -16.17 -5.55
N LEU A 85 10.37 -16.33 -4.98
CA LEU A 85 10.86 -17.59 -4.47
C LEU A 85 9.98 -18.08 -3.31
N LEU A 86 9.72 -17.24 -2.33
CA LEU A 86 8.86 -17.57 -1.19
C LEU A 86 7.43 -17.92 -1.64
N ALA A 87 6.92 -17.27 -2.69
CA ALA A 87 5.61 -17.49 -3.29
C ALA A 87 5.53 -18.68 -4.27
N ASP A 88 6.57 -19.51 -4.39
CA ASP A 88 6.65 -20.63 -5.35
C ASP A 88 6.52 -20.23 -6.83
N ARG A 89 6.80 -18.96 -7.16
CA ARG A 89 6.77 -18.48 -8.55
C ARG A 89 8.10 -18.75 -9.29
N ILE A 90 9.18 -18.95 -8.57
CA ILE A 90 10.49 -19.37 -9.07
C ILE A 90 11.09 -20.41 -8.11
N SER A 91 11.97 -21.26 -8.61
CA SER A 91 12.62 -22.31 -7.84
C SER A 91 14.03 -21.91 -7.40
N LEU A 92 14.58 -22.61 -6.41
CA LEU A 92 16.00 -22.54 -6.12
C LEU A 92 16.81 -23.08 -7.31
N LEU A 93 17.98 -22.50 -7.51
CA LEU A 93 19.02 -23.00 -8.42
C LEU A 93 19.96 -23.97 -7.67
N ASP A 94 20.17 -23.72 -6.37
CA ASP A 94 21.02 -24.51 -5.49
C ASP A 94 20.59 -24.34 -4.03
N GLY A 95 20.98 -25.27 -3.14
CA GLY A 95 20.60 -25.27 -1.72
C GLY A 95 19.29 -25.99 -1.44
N SER A 96 18.77 -25.84 -0.23
CA SER A 96 17.53 -26.47 0.20
C SER A 96 16.46 -25.46 0.60
N LEU A 97 15.19 -25.80 0.31
CA LEU A 97 14.00 -25.04 0.70
C LEU A 97 13.02 -26.01 1.36
N THR A 98 12.84 -25.87 2.65
CA THR A 98 11.87 -26.63 3.42
C THR A 98 10.65 -25.78 3.73
N LYS A 99 9.46 -26.31 3.51
CA LYS A 99 8.18 -25.66 3.81
C LYS A 99 7.30 -26.60 4.61
N SER A 100 6.50 -26.05 5.53
CA SER A 100 5.46 -26.82 6.20
C SER A 100 4.48 -27.41 5.18
N SER A 101 4.12 -28.69 5.31
CA SER A 101 3.26 -29.41 4.35
C SER A 101 1.86 -28.82 4.20
N LYS A 102 1.37 -28.13 5.23
CA LYS A 102 0.05 -27.45 5.23
C LYS A 102 0.15 -25.95 4.95
N LEU A 103 1.32 -25.45 4.57
CA LEU A 103 1.53 -24.02 4.33
C LEU A 103 0.69 -23.53 3.15
N ARG A 104 -0.15 -22.55 3.41
CA ARG A 104 -0.86 -21.77 2.39
C ARG A 104 -0.22 -20.40 2.28
N ILE A 105 0.11 -19.98 1.06
CA ILE A 105 0.80 -18.73 0.78
C ILE A 105 -0.14 -17.81 0.00
N GLY A 106 -0.36 -16.59 0.50
CA GLY A 106 -0.98 -15.52 -0.23
C GLY A 106 0.09 -14.62 -0.85
N TYR A 107 -0.05 -14.31 -2.13
CA TYR A 107 0.91 -13.45 -2.82
C TYR A 107 0.19 -12.30 -3.52
N PHE A 108 0.62 -11.10 -3.22
CA PHE A 108 0.20 -9.87 -3.86
C PHE A 108 1.41 -9.16 -4.46
N SER A 109 1.32 -8.79 -5.73
CA SER A 109 2.29 -7.89 -6.36
C SER A 109 1.59 -6.87 -7.25
N GLN A 110 2.22 -5.71 -7.42
CA GLN A 110 1.69 -4.61 -8.23
C GLN A 110 1.37 -5.06 -9.67
N HIS A 111 2.22 -5.89 -10.27
CA HIS A 111 2.03 -6.37 -11.65
C HIS A 111 0.83 -7.32 -11.83
N GLN A 112 0.26 -7.85 -10.74
CA GLN A 112 -0.91 -8.72 -10.82
C GLN A 112 -2.20 -7.98 -11.18
N THR A 113 -2.22 -6.64 -11.14
CA THR A 113 -3.37 -5.87 -11.66
C THR A 113 -3.65 -6.17 -13.13
N ASP A 114 -2.61 -6.51 -13.91
CA ASP A 114 -2.73 -6.91 -15.31
C ASP A 114 -3.23 -8.36 -15.50
N GLU A 115 -3.09 -9.21 -14.46
CA GLU A 115 -3.61 -10.59 -14.44
C GLU A 115 -5.13 -10.62 -14.22
N LEU A 116 -5.73 -9.54 -13.71
CA LEU A 116 -7.18 -9.44 -13.57
C LEU A 116 -7.85 -9.40 -14.95
N ARG A 117 -8.87 -10.21 -15.11
CA ARG A 117 -9.66 -10.24 -16.35
C ARG A 117 -10.49 -8.96 -16.49
N LYS A 118 -10.07 -8.08 -17.36
CA LYS A 118 -10.60 -6.71 -17.52
C LYS A 118 -12.12 -6.68 -17.84
N ASN A 119 -12.64 -7.72 -18.48
CA ASN A 119 -14.06 -7.82 -18.88
C ASN A 119 -14.94 -8.45 -17.81
N GLU A 120 -14.39 -9.06 -16.78
CA GLU A 120 -15.11 -9.64 -15.66
C GLU A 120 -15.30 -8.62 -14.54
N THR A 121 -16.33 -8.87 -13.72
CA THR A 121 -16.61 -8.08 -12.51
C THR A 121 -15.86 -8.66 -11.29
N PRO A 122 -15.66 -7.89 -10.21
CA PRO A 122 -15.15 -8.43 -8.95
C PRO A 122 -15.97 -9.62 -8.43
N PHE A 123 -17.29 -9.58 -8.63
CA PHE A 123 -18.18 -10.67 -8.23
C PHE A 123 -17.93 -11.94 -9.05
N GLU A 124 -17.69 -11.84 -10.35
CA GLU A 124 -17.35 -12.99 -11.21
C GLU A 124 -16.01 -13.59 -10.87
N HIS A 125 -14.98 -12.75 -10.56
CA HIS A 125 -13.68 -13.21 -10.07
C HIS A 125 -13.82 -14.05 -8.80
N LEU A 126 -14.59 -13.54 -7.82
CA LEU A 126 -14.83 -14.26 -6.57
C LEU A 126 -15.70 -15.50 -6.80
N SER A 127 -16.67 -15.45 -7.70
CA SER A 127 -17.53 -16.60 -8.03
C SER A 127 -16.72 -17.76 -8.60
N ARG A 128 -15.72 -17.47 -9.42
CA ARG A 128 -14.80 -18.47 -9.95
C ARG A 128 -13.88 -19.05 -8.87
N ALA A 129 -13.35 -18.18 -8.00
CA ALA A 129 -12.47 -18.61 -6.91
C ALA A 129 -13.25 -19.37 -5.80
N ARG A 130 -14.54 -19.12 -5.63
CA ARG A 130 -15.41 -19.72 -4.61
C ARG A 130 -16.78 -20.09 -5.18
N PRO A 131 -16.86 -21.08 -6.07
CA PRO A 131 -18.12 -21.47 -6.73
C PRO A 131 -19.17 -22.00 -5.75
N ASN A 132 -18.73 -22.62 -4.64
CA ASN A 132 -19.60 -23.23 -3.64
C ASN A 132 -20.19 -22.23 -2.62
N LYS A 133 -19.80 -20.96 -2.65
CA LYS A 133 -20.36 -19.93 -1.78
C LYS A 133 -21.63 -19.35 -2.37
N SER A 134 -22.60 -19.03 -1.52
CA SER A 134 -23.84 -18.35 -1.95
C SER A 134 -23.55 -16.93 -2.44
N VAL A 135 -24.49 -16.35 -3.19
CA VAL A 135 -24.40 -14.95 -3.67
C VAL A 135 -24.24 -13.98 -2.49
N SER A 136 -24.99 -14.20 -1.41
CA SER A 136 -24.94 -13.36 -0.22
C SER A 136 -23.57 -13.42 0.46
N GLU A 137 -22.99 -14.61 0.62
CA GLU A 137 -21.66 -14.79 1.22
C GLU A 137 -20.58 -14.12 0.37
N ARG A 138 -20.65 -14.24 -0.96
CA ARG A 138 -19.70 -13.58 -1.86
C ARG A 138 -19.78 -12.05 -1.75
N LYS A 139 -21.00 -11.50 -1.73
CA LYS A 139 -21.20 -10.05 -1.53
C LYS A 139 -20.67 -9.59 -0.16
N LYS A 140 -20.85 -10.39 0.90
CA LYS A 140 -20.30 -10.12 2.24
C LYS A 140 -18.76 -10.12 2.22
N ILE A 141 -18.14 -11.08 1.53
CA ILE A 141 -16.67 -11.15 1.39
C ILE A 141 -16.15 -9.90 0.65
N LEU A 142 -16.76 -9.51 -0.47
CA LEU A 142 -16.40 -8.29 -1.20
C LEU A 142 -16.55 -7.04 -0.34
N GLY A 143 -17.66 -6.94 0.40
CA GLY A 143 -17.91 -5.86 1.35
C GLY A 143 -16.85 -5.75 2.44
N GLY A 144 -16.35 -6.90 2.94
CA GLY A 144 -15.25 -6.97 3.92
C GLY A 144 -13.90 -6.43 3.40
N PHE A 145 -13.76 -6.23 2.11
CA PHE A 145 -12.63 -5.57 1.47
C PHE A 145 -12.97 -4.18 0.90
N GLY A 146 -14.11 -3.62 1.34
CA GLY A 146 -14.55 -2.29 0.91
C GLY A 146 -14.99 -2.21 -0.55
N ILE A 147 -15.34 -3.33 -1.18
CA ILE A 147 -15.93 -3.39 -2.52
C ILE A 147 -17.45 -3.46 -2.33
N GLY A 148 -18.11 -2.31 -2.51
CA GLY A 148 -19.57 -2.21 -2.35
C GLY A 148 -20.36 -2.92 -3.45
N SER A 149 -21.69 -3.07 -3.24
CA SER A 149 -22.57 -3.77 -4.17
C SER A 149 -22.47 -3.22 -5.59
N ASP A 150 -22.53 -1.89 -5.76
CA ASP A 150 -22.47 -1.25 -7.09
C ASP A 150 -21.12 -1.50 -7.77
N GLN A 151 -20.03 -1.47 -7.00
CA GLN A 151 -18.68 -1.69 -7.51
C GLN A 151 -18.41 -3.17 -7.82
N SER A 152 -19.09 -4.08 -7.12
CA SER A 152 -18.94 -5.52 -7.32
C SER A 152 -19.46 -6.00 -8.67
N GLU A 153 -20.35 -5.22 -9.30
CA GLU A 153 -21.01 -5.54 -10.58
C GLU A 153 -20.43 -4.74 -11.77
N LEU A 154 -19.50 -3.79 -11.49
CA LEU A 154 -18.77 -3.09 -12.55
C LEU A 154 -17.63 -3.96 -13.09
N LYS A 155 -17.35 -3.86 -14.37
CA LYS A 155 -16.19 -4.53 -14.99
C LYS A 155 -14.89 -4.03 -14.35
N VAL A 156 -13.90 -4.92 -14.19
CA VAL A 156 -12.58 -4.57 -13.68
C VAL A 156 -11.93 -3.43 -14.47
N SER A 157 -12.22 -3.30 -15.76
CA SER A 157 -11.76 -2.17 -16.58
C SER A 157 -12.30 -0.82 -16.12
N ALA A 158 -13.48 -0.79 -15.49
CA ALA A 158 -14.20 0.43 -15.08
C ALA A 158 -13.97 0.83 -13.61
N ILE A 159 -13.40 -0.05 -12.79
CA ILE A 159 -13.09 0.25 -11.38
C ILE A 159 -11.73 0.93 -11.21
N SER A 160 -11.58 1.71 -10.13
CA SER A 160 -10.35 2.45 -9.81
C SER A 160 -9.16 1.52 -9.50
N GLY A 161 -7.93 2.06 -9.58
CA GLY A 161 -6.71 1.33 -9.20
C GLY A 161 -6.75 0.81 -7.77
N GLY A 162 -7.24 1.60 -6.82
CA GLY A 162 -7.41 1.19 -5.43
C GLY A 162 -8.42 0.05 -5.25
N GLN A 163 -9.51 0.06 -6.02
CA GLN A 163 -10.48 -1.04 -6.01
C GLN A 163 -9.89 -2.33 -6.61
N LYS A 164 -9.07 -2.23 -7.66
CA LYS A 164 -8.32 -3.37 -8.22
C LYS A 164 -7.35 -3.95 -7.20
N ALA A 165 -6.62 -3.10 -6.50
CA ALA A 165 -5.70 -3.53 -5.44
C ALA A 165 -6.44 -4.25 -4.30
N ARG A 166 -7.59 -3.73 -3.86
CA ARG A 166 -8.44 -4.41 -2.85
C ARG A 166 -8.95 -5.76 -3.34
N LEU A 167 -9.35 -5.87 -4.60
CA LEU A 167 -9.75 -7.15 -5.20
C LEU A 167 -8.59 -8.15 -5.20
N LEU A 168 -7.38 -7.72 -5.56
CA LEU A 168 -6.19 -8.57 -5.52
C LEU A 168 -5.82 -9.00 -4.10
N LEU A 169 -5.89 -8.09 -3.11
CA LEU A 169 -5.68 -8.42 -1.70
C LEU A 169 -6.71 -9.45 -1.22
N LEU A 170 -7.98 -9.29 -1.60
CA LEU A 170 -9.02 -10.26 -1.33
C LEU A 170 -8.65 -11.62 -1.91
N LEU A 171 -8.30 -11.68 -3.21
CA LEU A 171 -7.95 -12.93 -3.88
C LEU A 171 -6.73 -13.61 -3.26
N ALA A 172 -5.71 -12.83 -2.86
CA ALA A 172 -4.51 -13.34 -2.20
C ALA A 172 -4.79 -13.93 -0.81
N THR A 173 -5.84 -13.49 -0.14
CA THR A 173 -6.16 -13.92 1.24
C THR A 173 -7.30 -14.93 1.33
N LEU A 174 -7.93 -15.29 0.21
CA LEU A 174 -9.11 -16.19 0.17
C LEU A 174 -8.88 -17.54 0.86
N ASP A 175 -7.69 -18.10 0.76
CA ASP A 175 -7.36 -19.44 1.27
C ASP A 175 -6.86 -19.44 2.71
N ASN A 176 -7.10 -18.36 3.46
CA ASN A 176 -6.61 -18.16 4.83
C ASN A 176 -5.09 -18.47 4.88
N PRO A 177 -4.24 -17.69 4.19
CA PRO A 177 -2.82 -17.99 4.08
C PRO A 177 -2.13 -17.89 5.44
N HIS A 178 -1.18 -18.81 5.70
CA HIS A 178 -0.31 -18.76 6.88
C HIS A 178 0.86 -17.79 6.66
N LEU A 179 1.24 -17.56 5.41
CA LEU A 179 2.26 -16.60 4.97
C LEU A 179 1.67 -15.70 3.91
N LEU A 180 1.64 -14.40 4.17
CA LEU A 180 1.20 -13.36 3.22
C LEU A 180 2.39 -12.57 2.73
N ILE A 181 2.64 -12.59 1.42
CA ILE A 181 3.74 -11.88 0.78
C ILE A 181 3.16 -10.72 -0.01
N LEU A 182 3.58 -9.51 0.31
CA LEU A 182 3.08 -8.28 -0.30
C LEU A 182 4.23 -7.50 -0.93
N ASP A 183 4.20 -7.34 -2.24
CA ASP A 183 5.18 -6.56 -3.01
C ASP A 183 4.55 -5.26 -3.47
N GLU A 184 4.93 -4.12 -2.84
CA GLU A 184 4.42 -2.76 -3.04
C GLU A 184 2.88 -2.64 -2.91
N PRO A 185 2.28 -3.06 -1.78
CA PRO A 185 0.82 -3.11 -1.64
C PRO A 185 0.15 -1.74 -1.52
N THR A 186 0.90 -0.68 -1.20
CA THR A 186 0.37 0.68 -1.02
C THR A 186 0.27 1.47 -2.32
N ASN A 187 0.89 0.99 -3.39
CA ASN A 187 0.78 1.63 -4.69
C ASN A 187 -0.67 1.64 -5.16
N HIS A 188 -1.15 2.81 -5.62
CA HIS A 188 -2.52 3.06 -6.06
C HIS A 188 -3.61 3.04 -4.96
N LEU A 189 -3.25 2.86 -3.67
CA LEU A 189 -4.19 2.98 -2.58
C LEU A 189 -4.35 4.45 -2.17
N ASP A 190 -5.60 4.86 -1.97
CA ASP A 190 -5.92 6.11 -1.28
C ASP A 190 -5.53 6.03 0.21
N ILE A 191 -5.48 7.16 0.89
CA ILE A 191 -5.06 7.25 2.30
C ILE A 191 -5.93 6.34 3.19
N GLU A 192 -7.25 6.36 2.99
CA GLU A 192 -8.19 5.52 3.75
C GLU A 192 -7.91 4.01 3.55
N SER A 193 -7.64 3.60 2.31
CA SER A 193 -7.29 2.20 1.99
C SER A 193 -5.97 1.77 2.56
N ARG A 194 -4.99 2.70 2.63
CA ARG A 194 -3.67 2.44 3.21
C ARG A 194 -3.78 2.24 4.72
N GLU A 195 -4.53 3.08 5.41
CA GLU A 195 -4.80 2.93 6.85
C GLU A 195 -5.52 1.62 7.16
N ALA A 196 -6.56 1.29 6.37
CA ALA A 196 -7.26 0.02 6.49
C ALA A 196 -6.35 -1.19 6.24
N LEU A 197 -5.41 -1.10 5.30
CA LEU A 197 -4.41 -2.15 5.06
C LEU A 197 -3.44 -2.30 6.24
N ILE A 198 -2.94 -1.19 6.80
CA ILE A 198 -2.07 -1.19 7.98
C ILE A 198 -2.77 -1.89 9.14
N GLU A 199 -4.00 -1.51 9.43
CA GLU A 199 -4.80 -2.11 10.50
C GLU A 199 -5.03 -3.61 10.27
N ALA A 200 -5.36 -4.01 9.04
CA ALA A 200 -5.56 -5.41 8.69
C ALA A 200 -4.28 -6.25 8.87
N LEU A 201 -3.11 -5.72 8.44
CA LEU A 201 -1.82 -6.40 8.56
C LEU A 201 -1.35 -6.51 10.01
N THR A 202 -1.60 -5.47 10.83
CA THR A 202 -1.25 -5.48 12.25
C THR A 202 -2.08 -6.53 13.03
N LYS A 203 -3.36 -6.69 12.67
CA LYS A 203 -4.25 -7.68 13.30
C LYS A 203 -4.06 -9.11 12.78
N PHE A 204 -3.49 -9.27 11.61
CA PHE A 204 -3.32 -10.58 10.99
C PHE A 204 -2.38 -11.48 11.81
N SER A 205 -2.83 -12.67 12.18
CA SER A 205 -2.08 -13.61 13.05
C SER A 205 -0.99 -14.39 12.32
N GLY A 206 -1.10 -14.59 10.99
CA GLY A 206 -0.09 -15.30 10.18
C GLY A 206 1.18 -14.49 9.96
N ALA A 207 2.16 -15.10 9.30
CA ALA A 207 3.40 -14.43 8.92
C ALA A 207 3.19 -13.48 7.72
N VAL A 208 3.93 -12.38 7.70
CA VAL A 208 3.90 -11.38 6.62
C VAL A 208 5.33 -11.12 6.13
N VAL A 209 5.52 -11.12 4.82
CA VAL A 209 6.74 -10.60 4.18
C VAL A 209 6.32 -9.40 3.32
N LEU A 210 6.87 -8.24 3.65
CA LEU A 210 6.46 -6.95 3.10
C LEU A 210 7.61 -6.27 2.37
N VAL A 211 7.42 -5.99 1.09
CA VAL A 211 8.27 -5.10 0.30
C VAL A 211 7.51 -3.80 0.11
N SER A 212 8.03 -2.70 0.61
CA SER A 212 7.42 -1.38 0.42
C SER A 212 8.43 -0.26 0.53
N HIS A 213 8.14 0.84 -0.16
CA HIS A 213 8.80 2.12 0.01
C HIS A 213 8.09 3.03 1.02
N ASP A 214 6.95 2.61 1.55
CA ASP A 214 6.19 3.30 2.57
C ASP A 214 6.76 2.99 3.97
N PHE A 215 7.63 3.87 4.47
CA PHE A 215 8.25 3.73 5.78
C PHE A 215 7.23 3.73 6.93
N HIS A 216 6.09 4.41 6.76
CA HIS A 216 5.03 4.41 7.77
C HIS A 216 4.39 3.03 7.90
N LEU A 217 4.03 2.41 6.77
CA LEU A 217 3.55 1.04 6.74
C LEU A 217 4.57 0.07 7.37
N LEU A 218 5.84 0.16 6.96
CA LEU A 218 6.91 -0.72 7.48
C LEU A 218 7.07 -0.57 9.00
N SER A 219 7.07 0.66 9.53
CA SER A 219 7.27 0.93 10.96
C SER A 219 6.13 0.43 11.85
N LEU A 220 4.90 0.36 11.33
CA LEU A 220 3.74 -0.08 12.10
C LEU A 220 3.49 -1.58 12.03
N VAL A 221 3.95 -2.24 10.96
CA VAL A 221 3.63 -3.65 10.72
C VAL A 221 4.80 -4.58 11.01
N SER A 222 6.06 -4.16 10.81
CA SER A 222 7.20 -5.08 10.78
C SER A 222 7.95 -5.15 12.10
N ASP A 223 8.17 -6.38 12.58
CA ASP A 223 8.97 -6.68 13.77
C ASP A 223 10.41 -7.06 13.41
N LYS A 224 10.61 -7.60 12.19
CA LYS A 224 11.91 -8.05 11.69
C LYS A 224 12.25 -7.33 10.40
N LEU A 225 13.51 -6.96 10.25
CA LEU A 225 14.01 -6.29 9.05
C LEU A 225 15.03 -7.19 8.37
N TRP A 226 14.87 -7.43 7.06
CA TRP A 226 15.85 -8.14 6.24
C TRP A 226 16.41 -7.22 5.17
N LEU A 227 17.74 -7.08 5.14
CA LEU A 227 18.43 -6.28 4.15
C LEU A 227 18.87 -7.13 2.97
N VAL A 228 18.30 -6.82 1.80
CA VAL A 228 18.70 -7.38 0.51
C VAL A 228 19.75 -6.47 -0.12
N LYS A 229 20.98 -6.98 -0.29
CA LYS A 229 22.10 -6.18 -0.79
C LYS A 229 23.17 -7.07 -1.43
N ASN A 230 23.66 -6.65 -2.60
CA ASN A 230 24.76 -7.35 -3.31
C ASN A 230 24.50 -8.86 -3.48
N GLY A 231 23.27 -9.24 -3.82
CA GLY A 231 22.90 -10.64 -4.04
C GLY A 231 22.78 -11.51 -2.78
N SER A 232 22.80 -10.91 -1.59
CA SER A 232 22.59 -11.61 -0.32
C SER A 232 21.45 -11.02 0.49
N VAL A 233 20.88 -11.82 1.40
CA VAL A 233 19.83 -11.39 2.33
C VAL A 233 20.30 -11.64 3.73
N ARG A 234 20.21 -10.64 4.61
CA ARG A 234 20.65 -10.74 6.00
C ARG A 234 19.66 -10.04 6.93
N PRO A 235 19.49 -10.50 8.16
CA PRO A 235 18.83 -9.73 9.20
C PRO A 235 19.49 -8.33 9.33
N TYR A 236 18.67 -7.30 9.51
CA TYR A 236 19.11 -5.95 9.76
C TYR A 236 18.81 -5.61 11.21
N GLU A 237 19.85 -5.47 12.02
CA GLU A 237 19.75 -5.32 13.48
C GLU A 237 19.49 -3.89 13.94
N GLU A 238 19.75 -2.90 13.06
CA GLU A 238 19.45 -1.51 13.35
C GLU A 238 17.97 -1.20 13.07
N ASP A 239 17.49 -0.07 13.56
CA ASP A 239 16.12 0.36 13.34
C ASP A 239 15.88 0.91 11.92
N LEU A 240 14.61 1.07 11.57
CA LEU A 240 14.18 1.55 10.27
C LEU A 240 14.60 3.01 10.01
N GLU A 241 14.71 3.83 11.06
CA GLU A 241 15.18 5.22 11.00
C GLU A 241 16.67 5.27 10.62
N SER A 242 17.49 4.41 11.22
CA SER A 242 18.91 4.25 10.86
C SER A 242 19.07 3.85 9.41
N TYR A 243 18.25 2.89 8.93
CA TYR A 243 18.24 2.50 7.53
C TYR A 243 17.88 3.68 6.61
N ARG A 244 16.85 4.46 6.93
CA ARG A 244 16.45 5.67 6.21
C ARG A 244 17.59 6.68 6.14
N THR A 245 18.24 6.93 7.26
CA THR A 245 19.39 7.84 7.35
C THR A 245 20.55 7.34 6.51
N HIS A 246 20.87 6.04 6.55
CA HIS A 246 21.90 5.44 5.72
C HIS A 246 21.65 5.55 4.22
N ILE A 247 20.38 5.44 3.77
CA ILE A 247 20.03 5.66 2.35
C ILE A 247 20.21 7.13 1.97
N LEU A 248 19.81 8.06 2.85
CA LEU A 248 19.87 9.49 2.57
C LEU A 248 21.33 10.01 2.58
N ILE A 249 22.17 9.50 3.50
CA ILE A 249 23.58 9.94 3.65
C ILE A 249 24.47 9.31 2.56
N LYS A 250 24.20 8.09 2.09
CA LYS A 250 24.95 7.44 1.03
C LYS A 250 24.52 7.88 -0.38
N LYS A 251 24.54 9.18 -0.67
CA LYS A 251 24.91 9.64 -2.01
C LYS A 251 26.44 9.57 -2.11
N PRO A 252 27.04 8.58 -2.75
CA PRO A 252 28.48 8.53 -2.86
C PRO A 252 28.93 9.63 -3.80
N ARG A 253 29.72 10.58 -3.30
CA ARG A 253 30.73 11.24 -4.09
C ARG A 253 31.80 10.20 -4.43
N ASN A 254 31.54 9.31 -5.34
CA ASN A 254 32.60 8.50 -5.95
C ASN A 254 32.86 9.00 -7.35
N LYS A 255 33.95 9.75 -7.48
CA LYS A 255 34.71 9.87 -8.70
C LYS A 255 35.32 8.50 -9.01
N SER A 256 34.65 7.65 -9.78
CA SER A 256 35.26 6.52 -10.47
C SER A 256 35.12 6.72 -11.96
N LYS A 257 36.26 6.57 -12.62
CA LYS A 257 36.50 6.76 -14.06
C LYS A 257 35.50 5.96 -14.90
N VAL A 258 34.73 6.66 -15.74
CA VAL A 258 33.74 6.09 -16.66
C VAL A 258 34.41 5.90 -18.03
N PRO A 259 34.20 4.78 -18.75
CA PRO A 259 34.63 4.59 -20.11
C PRO A 259 33.87 5.54 -21.05
N LYS A 260 34.59 6.07 -22.05
CA LYS A 260 34.11 7.04 -23.02
C LYS A 260 33.14 6.38 -24.03
N ASN A 261 31.85 6.67 -23.88
CA ASN A 261 30.84 6.88 -24.93
C ASN A 261 29.57 7.36 -24.24
N SER A 262 29.37 8.67 -24.15
CA SER A 262 28.59 9.25 -23.06
C SER A 262 27.72 10.47 -23.39
N ALA A 263 27.41 10.76 -24.64
CA ALA A 263 26.48 11.85 -24.93
C ALA A 263 25.05 11.48 -24.55
N ASP A 264 24.58 10.31 -24.96
CA ASP A 264 23.19 9.85 -24.70
C ASP A 264 22.90 9.53 -23.22
N LYS A 265 23.90 8.97 -22.50
CA LYS A 265 23.74 8.68 -21.05
C LYS A 265 23.63 9.94 -20.19
N LYS A 266 24.34 11.02 -20.57
CA LYS A 266 24.27 12.30 -19.82
C LYS A 266 22.93 12.99 -20.02
N GLU A 267 22.38 12.93 -21.21
CA GLU A 267 21.07 13.52 -21.51
C GLU A 267 19.94 12.76 -20.80
N PHE A 268 20.01 11.45 -20.79
CA PHE A 268 19.08 10.58 -20.07
C PHE A 268 19.12 10.80 -18.56
N GLN A 269 20.30 10.85 -17.96
CA GLN A 269 20.45 11.16 -16.53
C GLN A 269 19.92 12.56 -16.18
N LYS A 270 20.05 13.53 -17.08
CA LYS A 270 19.54 14.87 -16.89
C LYS A 270 18.00 14.89 -16.91
N LYS A 271 17.38 14.10 -17.80
CA LYS A 271 15.91 13.92 -17.85
C LYS A 271 15.38 13.30 -16.55
N ILE A 272 15.98 12.22 -16.07
CA ILE A 272 15.60 11.61 -14.79
C ILE A 272 15.73 12.60 -13.62
N LEU A 273 16.79 13.41 -13.59
CA LEU A 273 17.01 14.37 -12.51
C LEU A 273 15.94 15.47 -12.49
N VAL A 274 15.48 15.91 -13.67
CA VAL A 274 14.41 16.90 -13.82
C VAL A 274 13.10 16.31 -13.28
N HIS A 275 12.70 15.12 -13.70
CA HIS A 275 11.45 14.49 -13.25
C HIS A 275 11.46 14.13 -11.77
N LYS A 276 12.59 13.70 -11.21
CA LYS A 276 12.75 13.54 -9.74
C LYS A 276 12.61 14.85 -8.97
N SER A 277 13.07 15.96 -9.56
CA SER A 277 12.88 17.30 -8.97
C SER A 277 11.41 17.74 -9.03
N GLU A 278 10.70 17.42 -10.12
CA GLU A 278 9.27 17.70 -10.26
C GLU A 278 8.43 16.88 -9.29
N LEU A 279 8.71 15.59 -9.17
CA LEU A 279 8.04 14.70 -8.21
C LEU A 279 8.18 15.24 -6.79
N LYS A 280 9.40 15.60 -6.38
CA LYS A 280 9.65 16.17 -5.05
C LYS A 280 8.88 17.46 -4.80
N LYS A 281 8.74 18.34 -5.82
CA LYS A 281 7.93 19.55 -5.70
C LYS A 281 6.44 19.26 -5.51
N CYS A 282 5.93 18.20 -6.16
CA CYS A 282 4.56 17.75 -5.97
C CYS A 282 4.34 17.20 -4.56
N GLU A 283 5.28 16.41 -4.04
CA GLU A 283 5.28 15.89 -2.66
C GLU A 283 5.29 17.01 -1.62
N ASP A 284 6.24 17.95 -1.73
CA ASP A 284 6.33 19.11 -0.82
C ASP A 284 5.05 19.97 -0.83
N ARG A 285 4.37 20.05 -1.98
CA ARG A 285 3.09 20.77 -2.11
C ARG A 285 1.96 20.00 -1.45
N LEU A 286 1.92 18.71 -1.60
CA LEU A 286 0.91 17.82 -1.03
C LEU A 286 1.00 17.83 0.51
N ASP A 287 2.20 17.73 1.06
CA ASP A 287 2.47 17.81 2.50
C ASP A 287 2.02 19.14 3.11
N LYS A 288 2.25 20.26 2.41
CA LYS A 288 1.77 21.57 2.84
C LYS A 288 0.24 21.65 2.86
N LEU A 289 -0.43 21.13 1.84
CA LEU A 289 -1.89 21.13 1.76
C LEU A 289 -2.51 20.24 2.84
N LEU A 290 -1.95 19.05 3.11
CA LEU A 290 -2.36 18.16 4.20
C LEU A 290 -2.18 18.83 5.57
N SER A 291 -1.05 19.50 5.79
CA SER A 291 -0.81 20.30 7.01
C SER A 291 -1.85 21.43 7.17
N MET A 292 -2.24 22.10 6.07
CA MET A 292 -3.31 23.12 6.10
C MET A 292 -4.67 22.52 6.38
N LYS A 293 -4.99 21.36 5.79
CA LYS A 293 -6.23 20.61 6.05
C LYS A 293 -6.36 20.30 7.54
N ASN A 294 -5.33 19.68 8.14
CA ASN A 294 -5.31 19.33 9.56
C ASN A 294 -5.51 20.57 10.48
N LYS A 295 -4.93 21.71 10.11
CA LYS A 295 -5.14 22.97 10.87
C LYS A 295 -6.60 23.44 10.80
N VAL A 296 -7.23 23.36 9.63
CA VAL A 296 -8.63 23.76 9.46
C VAL A 296 -9.57 22.77 10.14
N GLU A 297 -9.29 21.46 10.09
CA GLU A 297 -10.04 20.42 10.82
C GLU A 297 -9.99 20.66 12.33
N ASN A 298 -8.83 21.00 12.89
CA ASN A 298 -8.69 21.33 14.30
C ASN A 298 -9.53 22.57 14.68
N ILE A 299 -9.58 23.57 13.81
CA ILE A 299 -10.41 24.77 14.03
C ILE A 299 -11.90 24.40 13.95
N LEU A 300 -12.30 23.59 12.98
CA LEU A 300 -13.69 23.12 12.82
C LEU A 300 -14.12 22.16 13.94
N SER A 301 -13.18 21.52 14.64
CA SER A 301 -13.44 20.65 15.79
C SER A 301 -13.69 21.43 17.10
N ASP A 302 -13.43 22.75 17.13
CA ASP A 302 -13.65 23.57 18.32
C ASP A 302 -15.16 23.81 18.55
N LYS A 303 -15.66 23.27 19.66
CA LYS A 303 -17.07 23.41 20.06
C LYS A 303 -17.53 24.88 20.19
N ASN A 304 -16.62 25.80 20.46
CA ASN A 304 -16.93 27.23 20.57
C ASN A 304 -17.30 27.89 19.24
N LEU A 305 -16.93 27.28 18.12
CA LEU A 305 -17.25 27.78 16.77
C LEU A 305 -18.76 27.59 16.43
N TYR A 306 -19.44 26.68 17.13
CA TYR A 306 -20.84 26.33 16.90
C TYR A 306 -21.83 27.09 17.80
N LEU A 307 -21.36 28.04 18.61
CA LEU A 307 -22.20 28.90 19.44
C LEU A 307 -22.83 30.02 18.62
N ASP A 308 -24.08 30.37 18.90
CA ASP A 308 -25.08 31.17 18.14
C ASP A 308 -24.67 32.53 17.51
N LYS A 309 -23.40 32.95 17.58
CA LYS A 309 -22.91 34.21 16.98
C LYS A 309 -21.81 34.08 15.94
N LYS A 310 -21.42 32.84 15.54
CA LYS A 310 -20.26 32.59 14.66
C LYS A 310 -20.59 31.88 13.36
N VAL A 311 -21.83 31.95 12.89
CA VAL A 311 -22.28 31.26 11.66
C VAL A 311 -21.47 31.69 10.43
N GLU A 312 -21.15 32.97 10.31
CA GLU A 312 -20.34 33.50 9.21
C GLU A 312 -18.88 32.99 9.25
N GLU A 313 -18.30 32.85 10.46
CA GLU A 313 -16.97 32.24 10.61
C GLU A 313 -16.98 30.75 10.24
N LEU A 314 -18.01 30.03 10.63
CA LEU A 314 -18.19 28.61 10.30
C LEU A 314 -18.32 28.40 8.79
N GLU A 315 -19.14 29.21 8.10
CA GLU A 315 -19.25 29.15 6.64
C GLU A 315 -17.92 29.45 5.94
N LYS A 316 -17.16 30.42 6.46
CA LYS A 316 -15.85 30.77 5.93
C LYS A 316 -14.84 29.64 6.06
N TRP A 317 -14.82 28.93 7.21
CA TRP A 317 -13.92 27.80 7.42
C TRP A 317 -14.35 26.58 6.62
N ASN A 318 -15.65 26.29 6.48
CA ASN A 318 -16.16 25.24 5.62
C ASN A 318 -15.81 25.48 4.14
N LYS A 319 -15.91 26.72 3.67
CA LYS A 319 -15.49 27.10 2.31
C LYS A 319 -13.99 26.88 2.11
N LYS A 320 -13.15 27.31 3.07
CA LYS A 320 -11.71 27.07 3.02
C LYS A 320 -11.37 25.58 3.05
N PHE A 321 -12.09 24.79 3.83
CA PHE A 321 -11.91 23.35 3.89
C PHE A 321 -12.18 22.70 2.54
N ALA A 322 -13.30 23.04 1.89
CA ALA A 322 -13.64 22.55 0.55
C ALA A 322 -12.60 22.97 -0.52
N GLU A 323 -12.10 24.22 -0.46
CA GLU A 323 -11.05 24.71 -1.36
C GLU A 323 -9.73 23.93 -1.16
N ILE A 324 -9.36 23.61 0.07
CA ILE A 324 -8.16 22.80 0.38
C ILE A 324 -8.36 21.36 -0.11
N GLU A 325 -9.51 20.74 0.09
CA GLU A 325 -9.79 19.39 -0.42
C GLU A 325 -9.71 19.32 -1.95
N GLU A 326 -10.24 20.32 -2.63
CA GLU A 326 -10.12 20.39 -4.10
C GLU A 326 -8.66 20.59 -4.55
N ALA A 327 -7.89 21.43 -3.81
CA ALA A 327 -6.48 21.62 -4.08
C ALA A 327 -5.65 20.36 -3.83
N ILE A 328 -5.98 19.56 -2.81
CA ILE A 328 -5.36 18.26 -2.55
C ILE A 328 -5.62 17.29 -3.71
N LYS A 329 -6.88 17.16 -4.17
CA LYS A 329 -7.22 16.29 -5.32
C LYS A 329 -6.44 16.66 -6.58
N ARG A 330 -6.28 17.95 -6.84
CA ARG A 330 -5.46 18.44 -7.98
C ARG A 330 -3.97 18.14 -7.78
N ALA A 331 -3.45 18.30 -6.57
CA ALA A 331 -2.06 18.03 -6.26
C ALA A 331 -1.74 16.51 -6.33
N GLU A 332 -2.65 15.65 -5.88
CA GLU A 332 -2.55 14.19 -6.02
C GLU A 332 -2.54 13.77 -7.50
N SER A 333 -3.39 14.35 -8.32
CA SER A 333 -3.40 14.08 -9.77
C SER A 333 -2.08 14.45 -10.44
N LEU A 334 -1.52 15.62 -10.09
CA LEU A 334 -0.22 16.07 -10.61
C LEU A 334 0.93 15.20 -10.10
N TRP A 335 0.87 14.76 -8.85
CA TRP A 335 1.86 13.86 -8.28
C TRP A 335 1.84 12.49 -8.97
N MET A 336 0.65 11.90 -9.18
CA MET A 336 0.48 10.65 -9.92
C MET A 336 1.04 10.76 -11.35
N GLN A 337 0.79 11.87 -12.02
CA GLN A 337 1.28 12.10 -13.38
C GLN A 337 2.82 12.26 -13.41
N ALA A 338 3.40 12.94 -12.43
CA ALA A 338 4.85 13.08 -12.29
C ALA A 338 5.52 11.74 -11.97
N GLN A 339 4.88 10.91 -11.13
CA GLN A 339 5.31 9.54 -10.83
C GLN A 339 5.29 8.67 -12.08
N GLN A 340 4.19 8.68 -12.82
CA GLN A 340 4.04 7.87 -14.03
C GLN A 340 5.06 8.26 -15.11
N ASN A 341 5.31 9.55 -15.31
CA ASN A 341 6.33 10.04 -16.23
C ASN A 341 7.75 9.59 -15.83
N LEU A 342 8.04 9.52 -14.53
CA LEU A 342 9.33 9.02 -14.04
C LEU A 342 9.46 7.51 -14.28
N ASP A 343 8.42 6.73 -13.97
CA ASP A 343 8.37 5.29 -14.18
C ASP A 343 8.49 4.93 -15.67
N ASP A 344 7.83 5.66 -16.55
CA ASP A 344 7.91 5.47 -18.02
C ASP A 344 9.32 5.71 -18.55
N ILE A 345 10.02 6.71 -18.02
CA ILE A 345 11.40 7.01 -18.39
C ILE A 345 12.36 5.95 -17.83
N GLU A 346 12.17 5.51 -16.59
CA GLU A 346 12.99 4.46 -15.98
C GLU A 346 12.78 3.11 -16.68
N ASN A 347 11.56 2.79 -17.12
CA ASN A 347 11.24 1.58 -17.89
C ASN A 347 11.73 1.62 -19.34
N ALA A 348 11.81 2.79 -19.97
CA ALA A 348 12.38 2.95 -21.32
C ALA A 348 13.91 2.78 -21.36
N ALA A 349 14.55 2.63 -20.20
CA ALA A 349 15.99 2.45 -20.03
C ALA A 349 16.43 1.00 -19.84
N VAL A 350 15.49 0.06 -19.76
CA VAL A 350 15.71 -1.39 -19.66
C VAL A 350 15.54 -2.03 -21.03
#